data_11535e69c0ccd532ced967712f2c0497
#
_entry.id   11535e69c0ccd532ced967712f2c0497
#
_cell.length_a   1.000
_cell.length_b   1.000
_cell.length_c   1.000
_cell.angle_alpha   90.00
_cell.angle_beta   90.00
_cell.angle_gamma   90.00
#
_symmetry.space_group_name_H-M   'P 1'
#
loop_
_entity.id
_entity.type
_entity.pdbx_description
1 polymer ?
#
loop_
_entity_poly.entity_id
_entity_poly.type
_entity_poly.pdbx_seq_one_letter_code
_entity_poly.pdbx_strand_id
1 'polypeptide(L)'
;MSFIGNFAAAQSAKAIGSYNQGVYYQQAAYARKKAAINKKTYDQVTKPLLLRKFKKDYSNQFVNALASGAEIRAGDSPYLALLDLKYNQATELVIADFNAEMDQTELINESLLIQAKGTGARFKGDMTARAENIKGVASLLSTANSAGYI
;
A
#
# COMPACT_ATOMS: atom_id res chain seq x y z
N MET A 1 -41.97 16.70 -7.06
CA MET A 1 -40.69 17.39 -6.82
C MET A 1 -40.42 18.31 -8.00
N SER A 2 -39.88 19.52 -7.73
CA SER A 2 -39.56 20.47 -8.78
C SER A 2 -38.39 19.96 -9.64
N PHE A 3 -38.44 20.14 -10.97
CA PHE A 3 -37.35 19.77 -11.89
C PHE A 3 -36.01 20.44 -11.47
N ILE A 4 -36.06 21.65 -10.91
CA ILE A 4 -34.90 22.37 -10.37
C ILE A 4 -34.23 21.55 -9.26
N GLY A 5 -35.00 20.91 -8.38
CA GLY A 5 -34.47 20.06 -7.32
C GLY A 5 -33.71 18.85 -7.85
N ASN A 6 -34.18 18.23 -8.94
CA ASN A 6 -33.50 17.08 -9.56
C ASN A 6 -32.16 17.48 -10.21
N PHE A 7 -32.08 18.64 -10.87
CA PHE A 7 -30.82 19.14 -11.41
C PHE A 7 -29.82 19.54 -10.32
N ALA A 8 -30.28 20.15 -9.22
CA ALA A 8 -29.42 20.45 -8.08
C ALA A 8 -28.89 19.18 -7.41
N ALA A 9 -29.74 18.15 -7.27
CA ALA A 9 -29.32 16.83 -6.76
C ALA A 9 -28.29 16.16 -7.68
N ALA A 10 -28.45 16.26 -9.01
CA ALA A 10 -27.47 15.73 -9.96
C ALA A 10 -26.10 16.41 -9.82
N GLN A 11 -26.05 17.72 -9.72
CA GLN A 11 -24.79 18.45 -9.50
C GLN A 11 -24.14 18.09 -8.17
N SER A 12 -24.93 18.00 -7.11
CA SER A 12 -24.43 17.58 -5.78
C SER A 12 -23.86 16.16 -5.80
N ALA A 13 -24.54 15.22 -6.44
CA ALA A 13 -24.06 13.84 -6.57
C ALA A 13 -22.71 13.76 -7.28
N LYS A 14 -22.58 14.52 -8.40
CA LYS A 14 -21.30 14.60 -9.14
C LYS A 14 -20.18 15.24 -8.31
N ALA A 15 -20.48 16.31 -7.59
CA ALA A 15 -19.52 16.99 -6.73
C ALA A 15 -19.04 16.06 -5.60
N ILE A 16 -19.95 15.35 -4.92
CA ILE A 16 -19.65 14.37 -3.89
C ILE A 16 -18.78 13.24 -4.43
N GLY A 17 -19.13 12.70 -5.61
CA GLY A 17 -18.34 11.66 -6.27
C GLY A 17 -16.91 12.10 -6.56
N SER A 18 -16.73 13.32 -7.10
CA SER A 18 -15.41 13.90 -7.38
C SER A 18 -14.61 14.19 -6.10
N TYR A 19 -15.26 14.71 -5.07
CA TYR A 19 -14.62 14.95 -3.77
C TYR A 19 -14.13 13.63 -3.16
N ASN A 20 -14.97 12.62 -3.11
CA ASN A 20 -14.62 11.31 -2.57
C ASN A 20 -13.48 10.67 -3.37
N GLN A 21 -13.47 10.81 -4.71
CA GLN A 21 -12.34 10.38 -5.52
C GLN A 21 -11.04 11.05 -5.10
N GLY A 22 -11.07 12.37 -4.89
CA GLY A 22 -9.91 13.14 -4.44
C GLY A 22 -9.36 12.64 -3.11
N VAL A 23 -10.24 12.39 -2.13
CA VAL A 23 -9.87 11.84 -0.81
C VAL A 23 -9.20 10.47 -0.95
N TYR A 24 -9.79 9.55 -1.73
CA TYR A 24 -9.20 8.24 -1.95
C TYR A 24 -7.83 8.33 -2.66
N TYR A 25 -7.67 9.22 -3.62
CA TYR A 25 -6.39 9.41 -4.30
C TYR A 25 -5.30 9.94 -3.37
N GLN A 26 -5.65 10.83 -2.45
CA GLN A 26 -4.71 11.28 -1.40
C GLN A 26 -4.32 10.14 -0.46
N GLN A 27 -5.27 9.32 -0.03
CA GLN A 27 -4.99 8.14 0.79
C GLN A 27 -4.10 7.13 0.05
N ALA A 28 -4.36 6.88 -1.23
CA ALA A 28 -3.52 6.02 -2.06
C ALA A 28 -2.09 6.56 -2.23
N ALA A 29 -1.95 7.87 -2.43
CA ALA A 29 -0.64 8.52 -2.49
C ALA A 29 0.12 8.40 -1.16
N TYR A 30 -0.58 8.53 -0.03
CA TYR A 30 0.01 8.30 1.29
C TYR A 30 0.49 6.86 1.48
N ALA A 31 -0.30 5.85 1.09
CA ALA A 31 0.10 4.45 1.16
C ALA A 31 1.37 4.18 0.33
N ARG A 32 1.46 4.72 -0.89
CA ARG A 32 2.68 4.62 -1.72
C ARG A 32 3.88 5.30 -1.08
N LYS A 33 3.69 6.48 -0.51
CA LYS A 33 4.76 7.20 0.20
C LYS A 33 5.25 6.40 1.40
N LYS A 34 4.34 5.79 2.16
CA LYS A 34 4.67 4.89 3.28
C LYS A 34 5.46 3.69 2.80
N ALA A 35 5.06 3.03 1.70
CA ALA A 35 5.80 1.93 1.10
C ALA A 35 7.24 2.32 0.76
N ALA A 36 7.44 3.47 0.11
CA ALA A 36 8.76 3.97 -0.25
C ALA A 36 9.62 4.31 0.97
N ILE A 37 9.03 4.92 2.01
CA ILE A 37 9.73 5.23 3.26
C ILE A 37 10.14 3.94 3.98
N ASN A 38 9.25 2.96 4.12
CA ASN A 38 9.54 1.70 4.78
C ASN A 38 10.70 0.98 4.08
N LYS A 39 10.65 0.85 2.75
CA LYS A 39 11.72 0.25 1.96
C LYS A 39 13.04 0.99 2.13
N LYS A 40 13.03 2.32 2.06
CA LYS A 40 14.22 3.15 2.27
C LYS A 40 14.79 2.97 3.68
N THR A 41 13.94 2.93 4.70
CA THR A 41 14.35 2.72 6.10
C THR A 41 14.97 1.33 6.26
N TYR A 42 14.37 0.32 5.66
CA TYR A 42 14.96 -1.02 5.66
C TYR A 42 16.35 -1.01 5.02
N ASP A 43 16.49 -0.50 3.80
CA ASP A 43 17.74 -0.54 3.04
C ASP A 43 18.86 0.31 3.69
N GLN A 44 18.52 1.48 4.24
CA GLN A 44 19.50 2.42 4.76
C GLN A 44 19.81 2.25 6.25
N VAL A 45 18.90 1.67 7.02
CA VAL A 45 19.05 1.56 8.48
C VAL A 45 19.00 0.10 8.93
N THR A 46 17.90 -0.60 8.67
CA THR A 46 17.67 -1.94 9.25
C THR A 46 18.67 -2.97 8.72
N LYS A 47 18.80 -3.07 7.41
CA LYS A 47 19.71 -4.02 6.77
C LYS A 47 21.18 -3.79 7.13
N PRO A 48 21.73 -2.56 7.10
CA PRO A 48 23.09 -2.30 7.57
C PRO A 48 23.32 -2.63 9.06
N LEU A 49 22.33 -2.38 9.92
CA LEU A 49 22.42 -2.77 11.34
C LEU A 49 22.44 -4.28 11.51
N LEU A 50 21.62 -5.00 10.77
CA LEU A 50 21.59 -6.46 10.76
C LEU A 50 22.93 -7.04 10.30
N LEU A 51 23.50 -6.52 9.23
CA LEU A 51 24.82 -6.93 8.74
C LEU A 51 25.94 -6.64 9.74
N ARG A 52 25.87 -5.50 10.45
CA ARG A 52 26.85 -5.19 11.54
C ARG A 52 26.72 -6.17 12.70
N LYS A 53 25.48 -6.51 13.10
CA LYS A 53 25.22 -7.54 14.11
C LYS A 53 25.85 -8.86 13.70
N PHE A 54 25.58 -9.34 12.48
CA PHE A 54 26.13 -10.59 11.96
C PHE A 54 27.67 -10.61 11.99
N LYS A 55 28.29 -9.52 11.55
CA LYS A 55 29.76 -9.41 11.60
C LYS A 55 30.28 -9.50 13.03
N LYS A 56 29.63 -8.84 13.99
CA LYS A 56 30.00 -8.88 15.40
C LYS A 56 29.85 -10.28 15.99
N ASP A 57 28.71 -10.93 15.72
CA ASP A 57 28.42 -12.26 16.24
C ASP A 57 29.42 -13.30 15.69
N TYR A 58 29.71 -13.23 14.40
CA TYR A 58 30.73 -14.07 13.77
C TYR A 58 32.12 -13.83 14.39
N SER A 59 32.53 -12.56 14.56
CA SER A 59 33.82 -12.22 15.16
C SER A 59 33.94 -12.72 16.61
N ASN A 60 32.88 -12.56 17.40
CA ASN A 60 32.82 -13.04 18.76
C ASN A 60 32.97 -14.58 18.86
N GLN A 61 32.25 -15.30 18.01
CA GLN A 61 32.28 -16.75 17.97
C GLN A 61 33.67 -17.26 17.51
N PHE A 62 34.25 -16.58 16.51
CA PHE A 62 35.61 -16.88 16.04
C PHE A 62 36.67 -16.67 17.14
N VAL A 63 36.61 -15.52 17.84
CA VAL A 63 37.53 -15.21 18.95
C VAL A 63 37.34 -16.19 20.09
N ASN A 64 36.11 -16.54 20.46
CA ASN A 64 35.84 -17.50 21.51
C ASN A 64 36.37 -18.90 21.17
N ALA A 65 36.26 -19.32 19.91
CA ALA A 65 36.81 -20.59 19.44
C ALA A 65 38.35 -20.60 19.57
N LEU A 66 39.02 -19.52 19.18
CA LEU A 66 40.48 -19.39 19.35
C LEU A 66 40.89 -19.34 20.84
N ALA A 67 40.18 -18.58 21.69
CA ALA A 67 40.47 -18.45 23.12
C ALA A 67 40.29 -19.79 23.85
N SER A 68 39.45 -20.69 23.39
CA SER A 68 39.30 -22.05 23.92
C SER A 68 40.45 -23.00 23.54
N GLY A 69 41.43 -22.52 22.77
CA GLY A 69 42.53 -23.34 22.26
C GLY A 69 42.15 -24.25 21.10
N ALA A 70 40.95 -24.05 20.53
CA ALA A 70 40.52 -24.84 19.40
C ALA A 70 41.24 -24.40 18.12
N GLU A 71 41.84 -25.35 17.41
CA GLU A 71 42.28 -25.09 16.03
C GLU A 71 41.07 -25.06 15.12
N ILE A 72 40.99 -24.04 14.25
CA ILE A 72 39.89 -23.91 13.26
C ILE A 72 40.38 -24.49 11.94
N ARG A 73 40.18 -25.77 11.77
CA ARG A 73 40.48 -26.48 10.52
C ARG A 73 39.18 -26.91 9.79
N ALA A 74 39.25 -27.01 8.48
CA ALA A 74 38.10 -27.47 7.70
C ALA A 74 37.67 -28.88 8.16
N GLY A 75 36.41 -29.03 8.54
CA GLY A 75 35.81 -30.25 9.05
C GLY A 75 35.78 -30.41 10.59
N ASP A 76 36.47 -29.55 11.34
CA ASP A 76 36.42 -29.58 12.80
C ASP A 76 35.16 -28.93 13.35
N SER A 77 34.74 -29.31 14.57
CA SER A 77 33.54 -28.75 15.24
C SER A 77 33.48 -27.22 15.28
N PRO A 78 34.59 -26.48 15.60
CA PRO A 78 34.55 -25.01 15.57
C PRO A 78 34.33 -24.43 14.16
N TYR A 79 34.89 -25.05 13.14
CA TYR A 79 34.68 -24.65 11.75
C TYR A 79 33.23 -24.87 11.33
N LEU A 80 32.65 -26.04 11.64
CA LEU A 80 31.27 -26.36 11.33
C LEU A 80 30.30 -25.42 12.05
N ALA A 81 30.57 -25.05 13.30
CA ALA A 81 29.76 -24.07 14.05
C ALA A 81 29.79 -22.67 13.43
N LEU A 82 30.96 -22.24 12.92
CA LEU A 82 31.08 -20.96 12.19
C LEU A 82 30.38 -21.00 10.84
N LEU A 83 30.40 -22.13 10.17
CA LEU A 83 29.68 -22.33 8.89
C LEU A 83 28.18 -22.31 9.10
N ASP A 84 27.69 -23.01 10.12
CA ASP A 84 26.26 -23.00 10.51
C ASP A 84 25.79 -21.60 10.90
N LEU A 85 26.58 -20.86 11.66
CA LEU A 85 26.28 -19.46 11.97
C LEU A 85 26.14 -18.63 10.69
N LYS A 86 27.05 -18.75 9.73
CA LYS A 86 26.97 -18.04 8.44
C LYS A 86 25.73 -18.42 7.65
N TYR A 87 25.38 -19.71 7.61
CA TYR A 87 24.20 -20.19 6.94
C TYR A 87 22.92 -19.59 7.56
N ASN A 88 22.83 -19.60 8.90
CA ASN A 88 21.71 -19.04 9.62
C ASN A 88 21.59 -17.53 9.40
N GLN A 89 22.72 -16.79 9.42
CA GLN A 89 22.74 -15.37 9.10
C GLN A 89 22.33 -15.06 7.68
N ALA A 90 22.75 -15.86 6.70
CA ALA A 90 22.34 -15.71 5.31
C ALA A 90 20.84 -15.96 5.15
N THR A 91 20.30 -16.98 5.82
CA THR A 91 18.87 -17.27 5.83
C THR A 91 18.06 -16.15 6.49
N GLU A 92 18.51 -15.64 7.64
CA GLU A 92 17.88 -14.51 8.33
C GLU A 92 17.84 -13.26 7.41
N LEU A 93 18.91 -13.00 6.68
CA LEU A 93 18.98 -11.88 5.75
C LEU A 93 17.99 -12.03 4.59
N VAL A 94 17.91 -13.22 3.99
CA VAL A 94 16.97 -13.51 2.91
C VAL A 94 15.52 -13.35 3.38
N ILE A 95 15.19 -13.83 4.57
CA ILE A 95 13.86 -13.67 5.17
C ILE A 95 13.56 -12.19 5.42
N ALA A 96 14.52 -11.43 5.94
CA ALA A 96 14.35 -10.00 6.21
C ALA A 96 14.16 -9.20 4.90
N ASP A 97 14.94 -9.50 3.85
CA ASP A 97 14.80 -8.89 2.52
C ASP A 97 13.41 -9.20 1.94
N PHE A 98 12.99 -10.48 1.99
CA PHE A 98 11.68 -10.92 1.51
C PHE A 98 10.53 -10.22 2.24
N ASN A 99 10.58 -10.14 3.57
CA ASN A 99 9.56 -9.47 4.37
C ASN A 99 9.46 -7.98 4.00
N ALA A 100 10.60 -7.29 3.82
CA ALA A 100 10.61 -5.89 3.42
C ALA A 100 10.01 -5.66 2.02
N GLU A 101 10.21 -6.58 1.09
CA GLU A 101 9.60 -6.55 -0.24
C GLU A 101 8.10 -6.85 -0.20
N MET A 102 7.68 -7.81 0.63
CA MET A 102 6.27 -8.12 0.85
C MET A 102 5.52 -6.93 1.45
N ASP A 103 6.05 -6.31 2.50
CA ASP A 103 5.46 -5.12 3.12
C ASP A 103 5.31 -3.98 2.11
N GLN A 104 6.31 -3.76 1.26
CA GLN A 104 6.25 -2.77 0.19
C GLN A 104 5.15 -3.10 -0.83
N THR A 105 5.09 -4.34 -1.26
CA THR A 105 4.11 -4.82 -2.25
C THR A 105 2.69 -4.73 -1.70
N GLU A 106 2.47 -5.09 -0.44
CA GLU A 106 1.18 -4.98 0.23
C GLU A 106 0.67 -3.53 0.25
N LEU A 107 1.52 -2.57 0.66
CA LEU A 107 1.16 -1.16 0.68
C LEU A 107 0.89 -0.59 -0.72
N ILE A 108 1.61 -1.06 -1.75
CA ILE A 108 1.35 -0.69 -3.14
C ILE A 108 -0.01 -1.24 -3.59
N ASN A 109 -0.30 -2.51 -3.31
CA ASN A 109 -1.58 -3.14 -3.64
C ASN A 109 -2.74 -2.46 -2.90
N GLU A 110 -2.57 -2.14 -1.61
CA GLU A 110 -3.53 -1.33 -0.85
C GLU A 110 -3.80 0.01 -1.55
N SER A 111 -2.74 0.70 -2.01
CA SER A 111 -2.89 1.97 -2.73
C SER A 111 -3.71 1.82 -4.02
N LEU A 112 -3.53 0.72 -4.77
CA LEU A 112 -4.28 0.43 -5.99
C LEU A 112 -5.75 0.15 -5.69
N LEU A 113 -6.04 -0.61 -4.63
CA LEU A 113 -7.41 -0.85 -4.17
C LEU A 113 -8.11 0.45 -3.73
N ILE A 114 -7.41 1.32 -3.03
CA ILE A 114 -7.92 2.63 -2.62
C ILE A 114 -8.20 3.51 -3.86
N GLN A 115 -7.32 3.51 -4.87
CA GLN A 115 -7.57 4.21 -6.14
C GLN A 115 -8.80 3.66 -6.87
N ALA A 116 -8.96 2.34 -6.93
CA ALA A 116 -10.12 1.71 -7.53
C ALA A 116 -11.42 2.12 -6.81
N LYS A 117 -11.41 2.19 -5.46
CA LYS A 117 -12.54 2.73 -4.68
C LYS A 117 -12.84 4.20 -5.04
N GLY A 118 -11.81 5.02 -5.22
CA GLY A 118 -11.97 6.40 -5.66
C GLY A 118 -12.61 6.53 -7.04
N THR A 119 -12.15 5.74 -7.99
CA THR A 119 -12.76 5.68 -9.33
C THR A 119 -14.22 5.21 -9.27
N GLY A 120 -14.51 4.19 -8.45
CA GLY A 120 -15.88 3.72 -8.21
C GLY A 120 -16.77 4.77 -7.57
N ALA A 121 -16.26 5.56 -6.63
CA ALA A 121 -17.00 6.65 -5.99
C ALA A 121 -17.39 7.74 -7.00
N ARG A 122 -16.47 8.12 -7.89
CA ARG A 122 -16.77 9.05 -9.00
C ARG A 122 -17.80 8.48 -9.95
N PHE A 123 -17.61 7.23 -10.41
CA PHE A 123 -18.55 6.57 -11.30
C PHE A 123 -19.96 6.52 -10.69
N LYS A 124 -20.07 6.18 -9.40
CA LYS A 124 -21.36 6.19 -8.69
C LYS A 124 -21.98 7.60 -8.68
N GLY A 125 -21.18 8.63 -8.41
CA GLY A 125 -21.63 10.02 -8.46
C GLY A 125 -22.16 10.42 -9.85
N ASP A 126 -21.42 10.07 -10.92
CA ASP A 126 -21.81 10.34 -12.31
C ASP A 126 -23.07 9.58 -12.70
N MET A 127 -23.23 8.32 -12.29
CA MET A 127 -24.44 7.52 -12.56
C MET A 127 -25.65 8.08 -11.82
N THR A 128 -25.49 8.47 -10.54
CA THR A 128 -26.56 9.12 -9.78
C THR A 128 -26.96 10.44 -10.42
N ALA A 129 -25.99 11.25 -10.85
CA ALA A 129 -26.27 12.52 -11.53
C ALA A 129 -27.03 12.31 -12.83
N ARG A 130 -26.68 11.29 -13.63
CA ARG A 130 -27.43 10.94 -14.84
C ARG A 130 -28.87 10.55 -14.54
N ALA A 131 -29.08 9.70 -13.53
CA ALA A 131 -30.41 9.29 -13.10
C ALA A 131 -31.28 10.48 -12.67
N GLU A 132 -30.73 11.39 -11.87
CA GLU A 132 -31.45 12.61 -11.45
C GLU A 132 -31.73 13.57 -12.61
N ASN A 133 -30.82 13.73 -13.57
CA ASN A 133 -31.06 14.50 -14.77
C ASN A 133 -32.22 13.91 -15.63
N ILE A 134 -32.26 12.57 -15.77
CA ILE A 134 -33.37 11.90 -16.47
C ILE A 134 -34.72 12.18 -15.78
N LYS A 135 -34.74 12.07 -14.43
CA LYS A 135 -35.95 12.43 -13.66
C LYS A 135 -36.32 13.91 -13.80
N GLY A 136 -35.32 14.79 -13.86
CA GLY A 136 -35.53 16.21 -14.12
C GLY A 136 -36.19 16.47 -15.45
N VAL A 137 -35.71 15.85 -16.55
CA VAL A 137 -36.29 15.94 -17.88
C VAL A 137 -37.72 15.37 -17.93
N ALA A 138 -37.91 14.19 -17.32
CA ALA A 138 -39.26 13.58 -17.26
C ALA A 138 -40.26 14.49 -16.50
N SER A 139 -39.85 15.13 -15.42
CA SER A 139 -40.70 16.04 -14.67
C SER A 139 -41.01 17.34 -15.46
N LEU A 140 -40.06 17.83 -16.26
CA LEU A 140 -40.30 18.94 -17.19
C LEU A 140 -41.33 18.62 -18.23
N LEU A 141 -41.20 17.46 -18.90
CA LEU A 141 -42.13 17.00 -19.91
C LEU A 141 -43.56 16.80 -19.35
N SER A 142 -43.67 16.20 -18.16
CA SER A 142 -44.98 16.03 -17.51
C SER A 142 -45.63 17.39 -17.15
N THR A 143 -44.80 18.36 -16.72
CA THR A 143 -45.28 19.72 -16.41
C THR A 143 -45.74 20.46 -17.69
N ALA A 144 -45.00 20.36 -18.80
CA ALA A 144 -45.35 20.94 -20.09
C ALA A 144 -46.64 20.34 -20.63
N ASN A 145 -46.78 19.00 -20.56
CA ASN A 145 -48.02 18.32 -20.98
C ASN A 145 -49.25 18.75 -20.15
N SER A 146 -49.08 18.86 -18.80
CA SER A 146 -50.17 19.30 -17.94
C SER A 146 -50.53 20.79 -18.10
N ALA A 147 -49.61 21.60 -18.64
CA ALA A 147 -49.85 23.01 -18.97
C ALA A 147 -50.39 23.22 -20.39
N GLY A 148 -50.61 22.16 -21.16
CA GLY A 148 -51.20 22.23 -22.52
C GLY A 148 -50.24 22.76 -23.59
N TYR A 149 -48.93 22.70 -23.40
CA TYR A 149 -47.91 23.13 -24.39
C TYR A 149 -47.52 22.02 -25.38
N ILE A 150 -47.88 20.78 -25.13
CA ILE A 150 -47.66 19.59 -25.97
C ILE A 150 -48.84 18.64 -25.88
#